data_573aed31db3147357c07a03b58ac8be8
#
_entry.id   573aed31db3147357c07a03b58ac8be8
#
_cell.length_a   1.000
_cell.length_b   1.000
_cell.length_c   1.000
_cell.angle_alpha   90.00
_cell.angle_beta   90.00
_cell.angle_gamma   90.00
#
_symmetry.space_group_name_H-M   'P 1'
#
loop_
_entity.id
_entity.type
_entity.pdbx_description
1 polymer ?
#
loop_
_entity_poly.entity_id
_entity_poly.type
_entity_poly.pdbx_seq_one_letter_code
_entity_poly.pdbx_strand_id
1 'polypeptide(L)'
;MSKAMLKQPKTQVPFMNFISSSGILHLAEKDNAVLPDYLTLVLNSKIVRLQAERSAGGSIIQHWKQSEIENVSITILLMSLQQKIAAKVRESFALRAESKRLLDLAKHAVELAIEQGEDNAINVVSSVAG
;
A
#
# COMPACT_ATOMS: atom_id res chain seq x y z
N MET A 1 -25.79 -3.47 -1.87
CA MET A 1 -24.40 -3.68 -2.36
C MET A 1 -24.26 -3.12 -3.76
N SER A 2 -23.58 -2.02 -3.92
CA SER A 2 -23.28 -1.50 -5.26
C SER A 2 -22.14 -2.31 -5.87
N LYS A 3 -22.38 -2.92 -7.01
CA LYS A 3 -21.40 -3.68 -7.77
C LYS A 3 -20.50 -2.69 -8.52
N ALA A 4 -19.33 -2.39 -7.98
CA ALA A 4 -18.33 -1.60 -8.70
C ALA A 4 -17.69 -2.48 -9.77
N MET A 5 -17.96 -2.18 -11.05
CA MET A 5 -17.26 -2.79 -12.17
C MET A 5 -15.87 -2.14 -12.30
N LEU A 6 -14.84 -2.84 -11.91
CA LEU A 6 -13.46 -2.45 -12.14
C LEU A 6 -13.13 -2.68 -13.63
N LYS A 7 -13.28 -1.65 -14.46
CA LYS A 7 -12.82 -1.69 -15.85
C LYS A 7 -11.42 -1.10 -15.96
N GLN A 8 -10.58 -1.73 -16.75
CA GLN A 8 -9.26 -1.16 -17.05
C GLN A 8 -9.41 0.21 -17.76
N PRO A 9 -8.62 1.22 -17.37
CA PRO A 9 -8.63 2.50 -18.05
C PRO A 9 -8.01 2.34 -19.44
N LYS A 10 -8.72 2.76 -20.47
CA LYS A 10 -8.18 2.94 -21.84
C LYS A 10 -7.34 4.22 -21.98
N THR A 11 -7.12 4.94 -20.88
CA THR A 11 -6.43 6.23 -20.88
C THR A 11 -5.00 6.04 -20.41
N GLN A 12 -4.05 6.46 -21.23
CA GLN A 12 -2.65 6.55 -20.84
C GLN A 12 -2.50 7.45 -19.62
N VAL A 13 -2.10 6.86 -18.49
CA VAL A 13 -1.63 7.61 -17.33
C VAL A 13 -0.29 8.21 -17.69
N PRO A 14 -0.02 9.50 -17.40
CA PRO A 14 1.25 10.12 -17.72
C PRO A 14 2.38 9.37 -16.99
N PHE A 15 3.34 8.98 -17.77
CA PHE A 15 4.57 8.27 -17.51
C PHE A 15 5.13 8.34 -16.07
N MET A 16 4.92 7.28 -15.31
CA MET A 16 5.99 6.70 -14.52
C MET A 16 6.47 5.46 -15.25
N ASN A 17 7.73 5.38 -15.62
CA ASN A 17 8.34 4.22 -16.26
C ASN A 17 8.43 3.04 -15.30
N PHE A 18 7.30 2.40 -15.01
CA PHE A 18 7.28 1.13 -14.30
C PHE A 18 7.28 0.00 -15.34
N ILE A 19 8.34 -0.77 -15.33
CA ILE A 19 8.35 -2.08 -16.01
C ILE A 19 7.65 -3.05 -15.06
N SER A 20 6.42 -3.45 -15.39
CA SER A 20 5.71 -4.48 -14.64
C SER A 20 5.84 -5.83 -15.35
N SER A 21 5.97 -6.91 -14.58
CA SER A 21 5.92 -8.27 -15.10
C SER A 21 4.49 -8.62 -15.52
N SER A 22 4.33 -9.63 -16.37
CA SER A 22 3.02 -10.12 -16.86
C SER A 22 2.05 -10.58 -15.75
N GLY A 23 2.51 -10.73 -14.51
CA GLY A 23 1.70 -11.10 -13.35
C GLY A 23 1.14 -9.92 -12.56
N ILE A 24 1.34 -8.67 -13.00
CA ILE A 24 0.86 -7.47 -12.32
C ILE A 24 -0.32 -6.88 -13.08
N LEU A 25 -1.44 -6.70 -12.38
CA LEU A 25 -2.62 -6.03 -12.89
C LEU A 25 -2.72 -4.61 -12.32
N HIS A 26 -2.84 -3.63 -13.20
CA HIS A 26 -3.04 -2.24 -12.80
C HIS A 26 -4.53 -1.94 -12.69
N LEU A 27 -4.95 -1.47 -11.52
CA LEU A 27 -6.31 -1.02 -11.26
C LEU A 27 -6.32 0.50 -11.15
N ALA A 28 -7.26 1.14 -11.82
CA ALA A 28 -7.52 2.58 -11.66
C ALA A 28 -8.99 2.79 -11.33
N GLU A 29 -9.27 3.78 -10.49
CA GLU A 29 -10.63 4.18 -10.23
C GLU A 29 -11.22 4.85 -11.47
N LYS A 30 -12.49 4.56 -11.73
CA LYS A 30 -13.22 5.15 -12.85
C LYS A 30 -14.01 6.37 -12.44
N ASP A 31 -14.51 6.37 -11.23
CA ASP A 31 -15.37 7.39 -10.64
C ASP A 31 -14.80 7.79 -9.28
N ASN A 32 -14.89 9.05 -8.91
CA ASN A 32 -14.43 9.56 -7.61
C ASN A 32 -15.25 9.03 -6.40
N ALA A 33 -15.90 7.88 -6.56
CA ALA A 33 -16.72 7.25 -5.52
C ALA A 33 -15.91 6.49 -4.48
N VAL A 34 -14.66 6.13 -4.80
CA VAL A 34 -13.79 5.32 -3.94
C VAL A 34 -12.40 5.94 -3.87
N LEU A 35 -11.93 6.21 -2.66
CA LEU A 35 -10.56 6.70 -2.46
C LEU A 35 -9.54 5.58 -2.70
N PRO A 36 -8.41 5.84 -3.40
CA PRO A 36 -7.40 4.83 -3.67
C PRO A 36 -6.85 4.13 -2.42
N ASP A 37 -6.57 4.89 -1.35
CA ASP A 37 -6.10 4.34 -0.07
C ASP A 37 -7.13 3.40 0.57
N TYR A 38 -8.42 3.78 0.49
CA TYR A 38 -9.52 2.94 0.95
C TYR A 38 -9.68 1.70 0.08
N LEU A 39 -9.62 1.83 -1.25
CA LEU A 39 -9.72 0.72 -2.20
C LEU A 39 -8.62 -0.30 -1.95
N THR A 40 -7.39 0.15 -1.77
CA THR A 40 -6.24 -0.71 -1.46
C THR A 40 -6.49 -1.53 -0.19
N LEU A 41 -7.01 -0.90 0.86
CA LEU A 41 -7.32 -1.59 2.12
C LEU A 41 -8.44 -2.61 1.95
N VAL A 42 -9.51 -2.25 1.23
CA VAL A 42 -10.64 -3.16 0.97
C VAL A 42 -10.22 -4.36 0.14
N LEU A 43 -9.40 -4.16 -0.89
CA LEU A 43 -8.86 -5.26 -1.71
C LEU A 43 -7.97 -6.21 -0.91
N ASN A 44 -7.30 -5.73 0.14
CA ASN A 44 -6.54 -6.56 1.08
C ASN A 44 -7.37 -7.14 2.22
N SER A 45 -8.68 -6.88 2.25
CA SER A 45 -9.56 -7.39 3.30
C SER A 45 -9.81 -8.89 3.19
N LYS A 46 -10.16 -9.50 4.34
CA LYS A 46 -10.55 -10.92 4.40
C LYS A 46 -11.71 -11.24 3.44
N ILE A 47 -12.65 -10.31 3.26
CA ILE A 47 -13.84 -10.52 2.40
C ILE A 47 -13.42 -10.67 0.94
N VAL A 48 -12.53 -9.82 0.44
CA VAL A 48 -12.02 -9.93 -0.94
C VAL A 48 -11.11 -11.15 -1.09
N ARG A 49 -10.29 -11.43 -0.09
CA ARG A 49 -9.46 -12.64 -0.07
C ARG A 49 -10.29 -13.93 -0.17
N LEU A 50 -11.40 -14.04 0.56
CA LEU A 50 -12.31 -15.17 0.47
C LEU A 50 -12.98 -15.28 -0.90
N GLN A 51 -13.29 -14.15 -1.56
CA GLN A 51 -13.80 -14.17 -2.93
C GLN A 51 -12.73 -14.69 -3.90
N ALA A 52 -11.47 -14.25 -3.75
CA ALA A 52 -10.35 -14.73 -4.54
C ALA A 52 -10.13 -16.25 -4.37
N GLU A 53 -10.09 -16.73 -3.13
CA GLU A 53 -9.92 -18.15 -2.81
C GLU A 53 -11.04 -19.01 -3.41
N ARG A 54 -12.27 -18.51 -3.41
CA ARG A 54 -13.42 -19.19 -4.01
C ARG A 54 -13.34 -19.26 -5.53
N SER A 55 -12.82 -18.21 -6.18
CA SER A 55 -12.69 -18.15 -7.63
C SER A 55 -11.50 -18.95 -8.16
N ALA A 56 -10.42 -19.04 -7.39
CA ALA A 56 -9.18 -19.71 -7.75
C ALA A 56 -9.23 -21.25 -7.65
N GLY A 57 -10.40 -21.86 -7.60
CA GLY A 57 -10.64 -23.28 -7.30
C GLY A 57 -9.74 -24.25 -8.05
N GLY A 58 -8.81 -24.89 -7.34
CA GLY A 58 -8.18 -26.16 -7.73
C GLY A 58 -6.90 -26.09 -8.55
N SER A 59 -6.33 -24.94 -8.87
CA SER A 59 -5.03 -24.82 -9.55
C SER A 59 -3.86 -24.80 -8.55
N ILE A 60 -2.81 -25.56 -8.84
CA ILE A 60 -1.55 -25.57 -8.07
C ILE A 60 -0.87 -24.20 -8.09
N ILE A 61 -1.07 -23.44 -9.18
CA ILE A 61 -0.63 -22.05 -9.33
C ILE A 61 -1.88 -21.19 -9.40
N GLN A 62 -2.21 -20.52 -8.30
CA GLN A 62 -3.37 -19.65 -8.21
C GLN A 62 -3.11 -18.32 -8.92
N HIS A 63 -3.39 -18.26 -10.20
CA HIS A 63 -3.45 -16.99 -10.94
C HIS A 63 -4.89 -16.48 -10.94
N TRP A 64 -5.07 -15.31 -10.39
CA TRP A 64 -6.35 -14.63 -10.45
C TRP A 64 -6.56 -14.06 -11.84
N LYS A 65 -7.56 -14.54 -12.55
CA LYS A 65 -7.85 -14.08 -13.92
C LYS A 65 -8.46 -12.68 -13.87
N GLN A 66 -8.17 -11.87 -14.90
CA GLN A 66 -8.74 -10.54 -15.03
C GLN A 66 -10.26 -10.51 -14.90
N SER A 67 -10.95 -11.45 -15.55
CA SER A 67 -12.42 -11.59 -15.47
C SER A 67 -12.95 -11.88 -14.08
N GLU A 68 -12.18 -12.54 -13.24
CA GLU A 68 -12.53 -12.83 -11.85
C GLU A 68 -12.36 -11.58 -10.98
N ILE A 69 -11.29 -10.80 -11.22
CA ILE A 69 -11.05 -9.51 -10.54
C ILE A 69 -12.15 -8.51 -10.88
N GLU A 70 -12.58 -8.44 -12.13
CA GLU A 70 -13.69 -7.57 -12.57
C GLU A 70 -15.03 -7.91 -11.88
N ASN A 71 -15.19 -9.15 -11.41
CA ASN A 71 -16.38 -9.61 -10.69
C ASN A 71 -16.28 -9.51 -9.17
N VAL A 72 -15.16 -9.05 -8.61
CA VAL A 72 -15.02 -8.85 -7.16
C VAL A 72 -16.00 -7.81 -6.67
N SER A 73 -16.76 -8.18 -5.64
CA SER A 73 -17.68 -7.26 -4.97
C SER A 73 -16.98 -6.60 -3.80
N ILE A 74 -16.97 -5.28 -3.81
CA ILE A 74 -16.44 -4.46 -2.70
C ILE A 74 -17.56 -3.63 -2.08
N THR A 75 -17.45 -3.34 -0.79
CA THR A 75 -18.37 -2.45 -0.10
C THR A 75 -17.90 -1.01 -0.27
N ILE A 76 -18.74 -0.15 -0.82
CA ILE A 76 -18.49 1.28 -0.92
C ILE A 76 -19.12 1.96 0.28
N LEU A 77 -18.29 2.47 1.18
CA LEU A 77 -18.70 3.21 2.37
C LEU A 77 -18.97 4.69 2.03
N LEU A 78 -19.63 5.39 2.93
CA LEU A 78 -19.78 6.84 2.82
C LEU A 78 -18.41 7.52 2.71
N MET A 79 -18.31 8.54 1.87
CA MET A 79 -17.05 9.24 1.59
C MET A 79 -16.37 9.76 2.87
N SER A 80 -17.12 10.26 3.82
CA SER A 80 -16.61 10.74 5.11
C SER A 80 -15.90 9.63 5.91
N LEU A 81 -16.40 8.40 5.84
CA LEU A 81 -15.77 7.26 6.49
C LEU A 81 -14.55 6.77 5.71
N GLN A 82 -14.63 6.75 4.39
CA GLN A 82 -13.47 6.46 3.53
C GLN A 82 -12.31 7.41 3.81
N GLN A 83 -12.59 8.72 3.95
CA GLN A 83 -11.57 9.74 4.27
C GLN A 83 -10.89 9.47 5.62
N LYS A 84 -11.65 9.10 6.66
CA LYS A 84 -11.09 8.74 7.97
C LYS A 84 -10.20 7.50 7.89
N ILE A 85 -10.63 6.49 7.16
CA ILE A 85 -9.85 5.27 6.94
C ILE A 85 -8.58 5.58 6.14
N ALA A 86 -8.69 6.32 5.04
CA ALA A 86 -7.54 6.73 4.23
C ALA A 86 -6.53 7.56 5.02
N ALA A 87 -6.99 8.44 5.91
CA ALA A 87 -6.12 9.20 6.80
C ALA A 87 -5.29 8.28 7.72
N LYS A 88 -5.92 7.23 8.29
CA LYS A 88 -5.21 6.25 9.11
C LYS A 88 -4.21 5.41 8.32
N VAL A 89 -4.52 5.06 7.09
CA VAL A 89 -3.58 4.38 6.20
C VAL A 89 -2.35 5.25 5.94
N ARG A 90 -2.54 6.54 5.60
CA ARG A 90 -1.44 7.48 5.36
C ARG A 90 -0.60 7.72 6.62
N GLU A 91 -1.25 7.88 7.78
CA GLU A 91 -0.56 7.98 9.06
C GLU A 91 0.34 6.75 9.34
N SER A 92 -0.17 5.55 9.05
CA SER A 92 0.59 4.30 9.18
C SER A 92 1.85 4.29 8.29
N PHE A 93 1.74 4.75 7.04
CA PHE A 93 2.91 4.86 6.15
C PHE A 93 3.91 5.91 6.63
N ALA A 94 3.45 7.05 7.12
CA ALA A 94 4.31 8.09 7.67
C ALA A 94 5.09 7.59 8.91
N LEU A 95 4.40 6.91 9.84
CA LEU A 95 5.03 6.31 11.01
C LEU A 95 6.05 5.22 10.64
N ARG A 96 5.75 4.44 9.60
CA ARG A 96 6.70 3.42 9.10
C ARG A 96 7.95 4.04 8.49
N ALA A 97 7.80 5.12 7.73
CA ALA A 97 8.93 5.86 7.17
C ALA A 97 9.79 6.48 8.27
N GLU A 98 9.16 7.07 9.29
CA GLU A 98 9.86 7.64 10.45
C GLU A 98 10.58 6.55 11.26
N SER A 99 9.95 5.41 11.52
CA SER A 99 10.58 4.28 12.18
C SER A 99 11.83 3.81 11.44
N LYS A 100 11.76 3.73 10.10
CA LYS A 100 12.93 3.38 9.28
C LYS A 100 14.04 4.41 9.41
N ARG A 101 13.72 5.71 9.33
CA ARG A 101 14.67 6.82 9.48
C ARG A 101 15.39 6.75 10.84
N LEU A 102 14.65 6.54 11.92
CA LEU A 102 15.21 6.43 13.26
C LEU A 102 16.12 5.21 13.42
N LEU A 103 15.74 4.08 12.82
CA LEU A 103 16.55 2.87 12.83
C LEU A 103 17.87 3.06 12.06
N ASP A 104 17.81 3.71 10.90
CA ASP A 104 19.02 3.99 10.10
C ASP A 104 19.93 4.97 10.84
N LEU A 105 19.36 5.98 11.54
CA LEU A 105 20.11 6.88 12.41
C LEU A 105 20.80 6.13 13.55
N ALA A 106 20.08 5.23 14.22
CA ALA A 106 20.63 4.46 15.32
C ALA A 106 21.82 3.57 14.87
N LYS A 107 21.70 2.94 13.69
CA LYS A 107 22.80 2.18 13.09
C LYS A 107 24.00 3.06 12.80
N HIS A 108 23.76 4.22 12.18
CA HIS A 108 24.83 5.17 11.88
C HIS A 108 25.53 5.67 13.15
N ALA A 109 24.79 5.93 14.23
CA ALA A 109 25.38 6.33 15.51
C ALA A 109 26.28 5.25 16.10
N VAL A 110 25.90 3.97 15.99
CA VAL A 110 26.75 2.86 16.43
C VAL A 110 28.03 2.78 15.60
N GLU A 111 27.96 2.89 14.28
CA GLU A 111 29.10 2.90 13.38
C GLU A 111 30.06 4.07 13.72
N LEU A 112 29.51 5.25 13.95
CA LEU A 112 30.25 6.45 14.33
C LEU A 112 30.96 6.28 15.71
N ALA A 113 30.28 5.68 16.67
CA ALA A 113 30.86 5.41 18.00
C ALA A 113 32.06 4.48 17.90
N ILE A 114 31.99 3.48 17.04
CA ILE A 114 33.08 2.52 16.82
C ILE A 114 34.26 3.17 16.10
N GLU A 115 34.00 3.99 15.08
CA GLU A 115 35.06 4.56 14.22
C GLU A 115 35.68 5.84 14.81
N GLN A 116 34.88 6.70 15.45
CA GLN A 116 35.26 8.08 15.80
C GLN A 116 35.05 8.42 17.29
N GLY A 117 34.59 7.45 18.09
CA GLY A 117 34.33 7.60 19.52
C GLY A 117 32.91 8.01 19.88
N GLU A 118 32.56 7.79 21.13
CA GLU A 118 31.18 7.92 21.66
C GLU A 118 30.64 9.37 21.63
N ASP A 119 31.51 10.37 21.82
CA ASP A 119 31.09 11.78 21.82
C ASP A 119 30.49 12.22 20.50
N ASN A 120 31.04 11.76 19.38
CA ASN A 120 30.51 12.05 18.05
C ASN A 120 29.16 11.38 17.79
N ALA A 121 28.99 10.16 18.26
CA ALA A 121 27.72 9.45 18.19
C ALA A 121 26.63 10.13 19.02
N ILE A 122 26.93 10.57 20.23
CA ILE A 122 26.00 11.29 21.11
C ILE A 122 25.52 12.59 20.46
N ASN A 123 26.43 13.34 19.82
CA ASN A 123 26.07 14.57 19.13
C ASN A 123 25.08 14.33 17.97
N VAL A 124 25.27 13.27 17.18
CA VAL A 124 24.38 12.91 16.09
C VAL A 124 22.98 12.52 16.60
N VAL A 125 22.91 11.70 17.63
CA VAL A 125 21.62 11.27 18.21
C VAL A 125 20.89 12.45 18.84
N SER A 126 21.61 13.31 19.56
CA SER A 126 21.01 14.47 20.25
C SER A 126 20.51 15.53 19.29
N SER A 127 21.15 15.73 18.14
CA SER A 127 20.73 16.72 17.13
C SER A 127 19.40 16.37 16.45
N VAL A 128 18.95 15.13 16.54
CA VAL A 128 17.71 14.63 15.89
C VAL A 128 16.56 14.47 16.91
N ALA A 129 16.88 14.47 18.20
CA ALA A 129 15.87 14.35 19.26
C ALA A 129 15.16 15.68 19.60
N GLY A 130 15.57 16.80 19.00
CA GLY A 130 14.94 18.12 19.07
C GLY A 130 14.13 18.43 17.83
#